data_5dac61c2943b53bce2bc98358a74e935
#
_entry.id   5dac61c2943b53bce2bc98358a74e935
#
_cell.length_a   1.000
_cell.length_b   1.000
_cell.length_c   1.000
_cell.angle_alpha   90.00
_cell.angle_beta   90.00
_cell.angle_gamma   90.00
#
_symmetry.space_group_name_H-M   'P 1'
#
loop_
_entity.id
_entity.type
_entity.pdbx_description
1 polymer ?
#
loop_
_entity_poly.entity_id
_entity_poly.type
_entity_poly.pdbx_seq_one_letter_code
_entity_poly.pdbx_strand_id
1 'polypeptide(L)'
;RSPAAQELFRHGDIVIWMESPESWIWLIPLPEHRLSIGRVQTHARVDPDAEVTVGEMVESSPGLRELLDGAERCLPAHRTSNFSFYNTAPDTPRTAALGDARGFLDPVFSSGVTLALQSASLMADEIDAALQDGRELRLEAFDARLKVAYRTFEQVIRRFYRPGWAQNVFLAEDKPDRLLREMTSVLAGDVWRDDNRWQAALLQARG
;
A
#
# COMPACT_ATOMS: atom_id res chain seq x y z
N ARG A 1 -13.01 -7.95 -26.16
CA ARG A 1 -11.98 -7.38 -25.27
C ARG A 1 -11.00 -6.57 -26.08
N SER A 2 -10.66 -5.37 -25.59
CA SER A 2 -9.66 -4.53 -26.21
C SER A 2 -8.27 -5.19 -26.23
N PRO A 3 -7.36 -4.87 -27.18
CA PRO A 3 -5.98 -5.35 -27.14
C PRO A 3 -5.27 -5.02 -25.83
N ALA A 4 -5.53 -3.82 -25.26
CA ALA A 4 -4.97 -3.41 -23.97
C ALA A 4 -5.43 -4.32 -22.80
N ALA A 5 -6.70 -4.73 -22.78
CA ALA A 5 -7.20 -5.69 -21.80
C ALA A 5 -6.57 -7.07 -21.95
N GLN A 6 -6.38 -7.53 -23.19
CA GLN A 6 -5.71 -8.83 -23.46
C GLN A 6 -4.26 -8.80 -22.95
N GLU A 7 -3.53 -7.72 -23.16
CA GLU A 7 -2.16 -7.53 -22.70
C GLU A 7 -2.10 -7.56 -21.17
N LEU A 8 -2.95 -6.79 -20.50
CA LEU A 8 -3.03 -6.73 -19.02
C LEU A 8 -3.28 -8.11 -18.40
N PHE A 9 -4.23 -8.87 -18.96
CA PHE A 9 -4.54 -10.21 -18.45
C PHE A 9 -3.47 -11.26 -18.80
N ARG A 10 -2.73 -11.07 -19.88
CA ARG A 10 -1.63 -11.97 -20.27
C ARG A 10 -0.46 -11.89 -19.28
N HIS A 11 -0.09 -10.71 -18.84
CA HIS A 11 0.98 -10.48 -17.87
C HIS A 11 0.54 -10.74 -16.43
N GLY A 12 -0.71 -10.40 -16.10
CA GLY A 12 -1.25 -10.55 -14.75
C GLY A 12 -0.70 -9.54 -13.76
N ASP A 13 -0.05 -8.48 -14.26
CA ASP A 13 0.55 -7.44 -13.43
C ASP A 13 -0.52 -6.53 -12.81
N ILE A 14 -0.27 -6.11 -11.57
CA ILE A 14 -1.01 -5.00 -10.96
C ILE A 14 -0.46 -3.71 -11.54
N VAL A 15 -1.35 -2.90 -12.13
CA VAL A 15 -0.98 -1.60 -12.68
C VAL A 15 -1.42 -0.49 -11.75
N ILE A 16 -0.50 0.41 -11.44
CA ILE A 16 -0.77 1.68 -10.77
C ILE A 16 -0.72 2.79 -11.81
N TRP A 17 -1.86 3.37 -12.10
CA TRP A 17 -2.00 4.46 -13.06
C TRP A 17 -2.06 5.80 -12.32
N MET A 18 -1.02 6.61 -12.47
CA MET A 18 -0.98 7.97 -11.94
C MET A 18 -1.86 8.88 -12.75
N GLU A 19 -2.95 9.35 -12.20
CA GLU A 19 -3.90 10.26 -12.84
C GLU A 19 -3.45 11.72 -12.65
N SER A 20 -3.03 12.03 -11.43
CA SER A 20 -2.48 13.32 -11.02
C SER A 20 -1.55 13.13 -9.82
N PRO A 21 -0.85 14.16 -9.34
CA PRO A 21 -0.10 14.06 -8.07
C PRO A 21 -0.96 13.71 -6.86
N GLU A 22 -2.27 13.90 -6.93
CA GLU A 22 -3.20 13.69 -5.83
C GLU A 22 -4.11 12.47 -6.02
N SER A 23 -3.99 11.77 -7.16
CA SER A 23 -4.91 10.70 -7.55
C SER A 23 -4.20 9.60 -8.34
N TRP A 24 -4.50 8.36 -7.99
CA TRP A 24 -4.06 7.19 -8.73
C TRP A 24 -5.15 6.13 -8.81
N ILE A 25 -5.04 5.25 -9.79
CA ILE A 25 -6.00 4.20 -10.08
C ILE A 25 -5.26 2.86 -10.01
N TRP A 26 -5.84 1.87 -9.37
CA TRP A 26 -5.38 0.50 -9.48
C TRP A 26 -6.13 -0.25 -10.58
N LEU A 27 -5.41 -1.12 -11.29
CA LEU A 27 -5.95 -2.10 -12.22
C LEU A 27 -5.38 -3.45 -11.81
N ILE A 28 -6.21 -4.34 -11.28
CA ILE A 28 -5.79 -5.63 -10.75
C ILE A 28 -6.51 -6.74 -11.51
N PRO A 29 -5.81 -7.47 -12.39
CA PRO A 29 -6.35 -8.65 -13.05
C PRO A 29 -6.70 -9.73 -12.03
N LEU A 30 -7.90 -10.26 -12.13
CA LEU A 30 -8.41 -11.32 -11.28
C LEU A 30 -8.75 -12.57 -12.13
N PRO A 31 -8.88 -13.75 -11.52
CA PRO A 31 -9.35 -14.95 -12.23
C PRO A 31 -10.67 -14.70 -12.97
N GLU A 32 -10.96 -15.57 -13.93
CA GLU A 32 -12.18 -15.51 -14.77
C GLU A 32 -12.28 -14.23 -15.59
N HIS A 33 -11.13 -13.63 -15.93
CA HIS A 33 -11.05 -12.37 -16.70
C HIS A 33 -11.80 -11.20 -16.06
N ARG A 34 -11.85 -11.14 -14.75
CA ARG A 34 -12.34 -10.00 -14.01
C ARG A 34 -11.24 -8.99 -13.75
N LEU A 35 -11.60 -7.74 -13.69
CA LEU A 35 -10.69 -6.64 -13.34
C LEU A 35 -11.23 -5.91 -12.12
N SER A 36 -10.42 -5.84 -11.06
CA SER A 36 -10.65 -4.89 -9.99
C SER A 36 -10.08 -3.53 -10.38
N ILE A 37 -10.91 -2.52 -10.33
CA ILE A 37 -10.53 -1.15 -10.62
C ILE A 37 -11.01 -0.22 -9.52
N GLY A 38 -10.19 0.73 -9.13
CA GLY A 38 -10.60 1.76 -8.19
C GLY A 38 -9.64 2.92 -8.15
N ARG A 39 -10.09 4.05 -7.62
CA ARG A 39 -9.35 5.30 -7.51
C ARG A 39 -9.10 5.65 -6.07
N VAL A 40 -7.87 6.08 -5.76
CA VAL A 40 -7.52 6.75 -4.50
C VAL A 40 -7.25 8.22 -4.81
N GLN A 41 -7.84 9.10 -4.00
CA GLN A 41 -7.67 10.55 -4.13
C GLN A 41 -7.42 11.17 -2.76
N THR A 42 -6.51 12.15 -2.70
CA THR A 42 -6.27 12.96 -1.50
C THR A 42 -7.05 14.27 -1.61
N HIS A 43 -7.71 14.68 -0.49
CA HIS A 43 -8.35 16.00 -0.35
C HIS A 43 -9.40 16.39 -1.41
N ALA A 44 -9.84 15.46 -2.24
CA ALA A 44 -10.82 15.77 -3.29
C ALA A 44 -12.24 15.89 -2.73
N ARG A 45 -12.97 16.90 -3.18
CA ARG A 45 -14.44 16.88 -3.12
C ARG A 45 -14.93 15.99 -4.25
N VAL A 46 -15.42 14.82 -3.91
CA VAL A 46 -15.99 13.86 -4.86
C VAL A 46 -17.47 13.67 -4.57
N ASP A 47 -18.23 13.33 -5.58
CA ASP A 47 -19.63 12.98 -5.42
C ASP A 47 -19.78 11.89 -4.34
N PRO A 48 -20.73 11.99 -3.40
CA PRO A 48 -20.96 10.97 -2.39
C PRO A 48 -21.44 9.63 -3.00
N ASP A 49 -22.00 9.65 -4.21
CA ASP A 49 -22.39 8.44 -4.91
C ASP A 49 -21.18 7.77 -5.56
N ALA A 50 -20.88 6.56 -5.13
CA ALA A 50 -19.76 5.77 -5.65
C ALA A 50 -19.94 5.41 -7.13
N GLU A 51 -21.17 5.21 -7.58
CA GLU A 51 -21.49 4.89 -8.97
C GLU A 51 -21.17 6.07 -9.90
N VAL A 52 -21.56 7.28 -9.49
CA VAL A 52 -21.23 8.52 -10.23
C VAL A 52 -19.72 8.69 -10.30
N THR A 53 -19.02 8.55 -9.17
CA THR A 53 -17.56 8.74 -9.11
C THR A 53 -16.80 7.74 -10.00
N VAL A 54 -17.21 6.48 -10.02
CA VAL A 54 -16.59 5.46 -10.89
C VAL A 54 -16.91 5.73 -12.37
N GLY A 55 -18.14 6.15 -12.68
CA GLY A 55 -18.54 6.55 -14.02
C GLY A 55 -17.68 7.70 -14.55
N GLU A 56 -17.54 8.78 -13.76
CA GLU A 56 -16.69 9.93 -14.10
C GLU A 56 -15.22 9.55 -14.29
N MET A 57 -14.69 8.66 -13.48
CA MET A 57 -13.32 8.15 -13.60
C MET A 57 -13.09 7.49 -14.96
N VAL A 58 -14.00 6.64 -15.39
CA VAL A 58 -13.91 5.94 -16.68
C VAL A 58 -14.07 6.93 -17.84
N GLU A 59 -15.06 7.81 -17.77
CA GLU A 59 -15.34 8.79 -18.83
C GLU A 59 -14.23 9.84 -19.00
N SER A 60 -13.59 10.26 -17.93
CA SER A 60 -12.49 11.25 -17.97
C SER A 60 -11.17 10.68 -18.51
N SER A 61 -11.02 9.35 -18.58
CA SER A 61 -9.79 8.70 -19.00
C SER A 61 -9.97 7.92 -20.31
N PRO A 62 -9.48 8.42 -21.47
CA PRO A 62 -9.56 7.70 -22.74
C PRO A 62 -8.96 6.30 -22.68
N GLY A 63 -7.84 6.12 -21.97
CA GLY A 63 -7.20 4.81 -21.83
C GLY A 63 -8.03 3.81 -21.01
N LEU A 64 -8.76 4.26 -19.98
CA LEU A 64 -9.68 3.41 -19.24
C LEU A 64 -10.89 3.03 -20.09
N ARG A 65 -11.43 3.95 -20.87
CA ARG A 65 -12.53 3.65 -21.82
C ARG A 65 -12.12 2.59 -22.82
N GLU A 66 -10.92 2.71 -23.41
CA GLU A 66 -10.38 1.70 -24.33
C GLU A 66 -10.17 0.35 -23.64
N LEU A 67 -9.57 0.35 -22.43
CA LEU A 67 -9.35 -0.86 -21.65
C LEU A 67 -10.64 -1.60 -21.31
N LEU A 68 -11.68 -0.85 -20.95
CA LEU A 68 -12.98 -1.36 -20.50
C LEU A 68 -14.01 -1.51 -21.63
N ASP A 69 -13.62 -1.30 -22.87
CA ASP A 69 -14.53 -1.45 -24.00
C ASP A 69 -15.14 -2.87 -24.06
N GLY A 70 -16.46 -2.95 -24.09
CA GLY A 70 -17.22 -4.18 -24.03
C GLY A 70 -17.16 -4.92 -22.67
N ALA A 71 -16.66 -4.28 -21.62
CA ALA A 71 -16.69 -4.86 -20.27
C ALA A 71 -18.05 -4.65 -19.60
N GLU A 72 -18.50 -5.65 -18.86
CA GLU A 72 -19.70 -5.59 -18.03
C GLU A 72 -19.31 -5.44 -16.57
N ARG A 73 -20.02 -4.58 -15.84
CA ARG A 73 -19.84 -4.46 -14.41
C ARG A 73 -20.49 -5.65 -13.70
N CYS A 74 -19.70 -6.36 -12.88
CA CYS A 74 -20.18 -7.53 -12.14
C CYS A 74 -20.48 -7.24 -10.67
N LEU A 75 -20.04 -6.11 -10.11
CA LEU A 75 -20.28 -5.69 -8.73
C LEU A 75 -20.61 -4.19 -8.66
N PRO A 76 -21.42 -3.75 -7.68
CA PRO A 76 -21.65 -2.34 -7.43
C PRO A 76 -20.36 -1.63 -7.01
N ALA A 77 -20.30 -0.32 -7.25
CA ALA A 77 -19.19 0.50 -6.77
C ALA A 77 -19.30 0.70 -5.25
N HIS A 78 -18.14 0.72 -4.59
CA HIS A 78 -18.03 1.02 -3.17
C HIS A 78 -17.11 2.20 -2.94
N ARG A 79 -17.38 2.97 -1.89
CA ARG A 79 -16.57 4.09 -1.48
C ARG A 79 -16.22 4.02 -0.01
N THR A 80 -14.96 4.30 0.29
CA THR A 80 -14.46 4.49 1.65
C THR A 80 -13.71 5.80 1.71
N SER A 81 -13.85 6.54 2.81
CA SER A 81 -13.11 7.78 3.05
C SER A 81 -12.44 7.75 4.42
N ASN A 82 -11.39 8.56 4.58
CA ASN A 82 -10.60 8.63 5.83
C ASN A 82 -10.12 7.26 6.31
N PHE A 83 -9.69 6.41 5.38
CA PHE A 83 -9.30 5.04 5.67
C PHE A 83 -7.88 4.92 6.25
N SER A 84 -6.98 5.89 5.98
CA SER A 84 -5.63 5.85 6.52
C SER A 84 -5.61 6.37 7.95
N PHE A 85 -5.13 5.54 8.88
CA PHE A 85 -5.02 5.89 10.30
C PHE A 85 -3.89 5.11 10.99
N TYR A 86 -3.49 5.57 12.14
CA TYR A 86 -2.63 4.85 13.08
C TYR A 86 -3.28 4.85 14.46
N ASN A 87 -3.42 3.66 15.05
CA ASN A 87 -3.97 3.49 16.38
C ASN A 87 -2.92 3.90 17.43
N THR A 88 -3.23 4.93 18.21
CA THR A 88 -2.37 5.44 19.27
C THR A 88 -2.76 4.92 20.66
N ALA A 89 -3.83 4.11 20.75
CA ALA A 89 -4.18 3.48 22.01
C ALA A 89 -3.03 2.55 22.46
N PRO A 90 -2.66 2.60 23.75
CA PRO A 90 -1.59 1.76 24.25
C PRO A 90 -2.01 0.28 24.23
N ASP A 91 -1.09 -0.59 23.88
CA ASP A 91 -1.24 -2.01 24.13
C ASP A 91 -1.19 -2.28 25.64
N THR A 92 -1.76 -3.40 26.07
CA THR A 92 -1.77 -3.82 27.47
C THR A 92 -1.17 -5.22 27.60
N PRO A 93 -0.82 -5.70 28.81
CA PRO A 93 -0.37 -7.08 28.96
C PRO A 93 -1.34 -8.17 28.47
N ARG A 94 -2.56 -7.80 28.10
CA ARG A 94 -3.61 -8.72 27.63
C ARG A 94 -4.19 -8.40 26.26
N THR A 95 -3.82 -7.25 25.68
CA THR A 95 -4.36 -6.80 24.38
C THR A 95 -3.29 -6.08 23.59
N ALA A 96 -3.12 -6.47 22.33
CA ALA A 96 -2.28 -5.77 21.37
C ALA A 96 -3.00 -5.63 20.04
N ALA A 97 -2.87 -4.48 19.39
CA ALA A 97 -3.41 -4.26 18.06
C ALA A 97 -2.39 -4.68 17.00
N LEU A 98 -2.83 -5.48 16.02
CA LEU A 98 -2.02 -6.00 14.92
C LEU A 98 -2.67 -5.64 13.57
N GLY A 99 -1.88 -5.69 12.49
CA GLY A 99 -2.37 -5.43 11.14
C GLY A 99 -3.20 -4.15 11.05
N ASP A 100 -4.34 -4.22 10.37
CA ASP A 100 -5.22 -3.05 10.17
C ASP A 100 -5.76 -2.46 11.48
N ALA A 101 -5.89 -3.25 12.55
CA ALA A 101 -6.27 -2.70 13.86
C ALA A 101 -5.19 -1.80 14.47
N ARG A 102 -3.91 -2.01 14.14
CA ARG A 102 -2.79 -1.13 14.51
C ARG A 102 -2.72 0.11 13.64
N GLY A 103 -2.95 -0.03 12.34
CA GLY A 103 -2.93 1.10 11.42
C GLY A 103 -3.18 0.66 10.00
N PHE A 104 -3.85 1.51 9.25
CA PHE A 104 -4.10 1.33 7.84
C PHE A 104 -3.41 2.44 7.05
N LEU A 105 -2.56 2.05 6.11
CA LEU A 105 -1.85 2.97 5.22
C LEU A 105 -2.52 3.02 3.84
N ASP A 106 -2.21 4.06 3.09
CA ASP A 106 -2.61 4.13 1.68
C ASP A 106 -2.11 2.89 0.92
N PRO A 107 -2.98 2.21 0.14
CA PRO A 107 -2.67 0.91 -0.45
C PRO A 107 -1.77 0.95 -1.68
N VAL A 108 -1.22 2.09 -2.06
CA VAL A 108 -0.42 2.25 -3.31
C VAL A 108 0.75 1.28 -3.45
N PHE A 109 1.34 0.83 -2.34
CA PHE A 109 2.42 -0.17 -2.32
C PHE A 109 1.98 -1.55 -1.82
N SER A 110 0.67 -1.77 -1.65
CA SER A 110 0.09 -3.06 -1.23
C SER A 110 0.73 -3.66 0.05
N SER A 111 1.20 -2.81 0.97
CA SER A 111 1.99 -3.21 2.15
C SER A 111 1.17 -3.79 3.31
N GLY A 112 -0.17 -3.65 3.31
CA GLY A 112 -1.03 -3.99 4.44
C GLY A 112 -0.91 -5.45 4.88
N VAL A 113 -0.97 -6.40 3.94
CA VAL A 113 -0.89 -7.84 4.24
C VAL A 113 0.48 -8.20 4.84
N THR A 114 1.57 -7.64 4.31
CA THR A 114 2.92 -7.86 4.84
C THR A 114 3.05 -7.34 6.27
N LEU A 115 2.55 -6.13 6.54
CA LEU A 115 2.52 -5.55 7.89
C LEU A 115 1.70 -6.41 8.86
N ALA A 116 0.53 -6.89 8.42
CA ALA A 116 -0.35 -7.74 9.23
C ALA A 116 0.32 -9.08 9.58
N LEU A 117 0.84 -9.80 8.58
CA LEU A 117 1.49 -11.11 8.80
C LEU A 117 2.74 -10.99 9.68
N GLN A 118 3.59 -10.00 9.42
CA GLN A 118 4.81 -9.82 10.19
C GLN A 118 4.53 -9.35 11.61
N SER A 119 3.55 -8.46 11.82
CA SER A 119 3.16 -8.06 13.18
C SER A 119 2.59 -9.24 13.97
N ALA A 120 1.82 -10.12 13.33
CA ALA A 120 1.31 -11.33 13.96
C ALA A 120 2.44 -12.31 14.32
N SER A 121 3.43 -12.51 13.44
CA SER A 121 4.60 -13.37 13.72
C SER A 121 5.41 -12.85 14.89
N LEU A 122 5.75 -11.55 14.90
CA LEU A 122 6.49 -10.93 15.99
C LEU A 122 5.77 -11.02 17.34
N MET A 123 4.45 -10.89 17.33
CA MET A 123 3.65 -11.04 18.55
C MET A 123 3.59 -12.50 19.01
N ALA A 124 3.48 -13.45 18.08
CA ALA A 124 3.49 -14.87 18.42
C ALA A 124 4.82 -15.29 19.08
N ASP A 125 5.96 -14.81 18.56
CA ASP A 125 7.28 -15.05 19.13
C ASP A 125 7.40 -14.48 20.56
N GLU A 126 6.87 -13.28 20.80
CA GLU A 126 6.87 -12.65 22.13
C GLU A 126 5.96 -13.39 23.12
N ILE A 127 4.78 -13.83 22.66
CA ILE A 127 3.85 -14.63 23.48
C ILE A 127 4.51 -15.95 23.87
N ASP A 128 5.13 -16.65 22.92
CA ASP A 128 5.80 -17.93 23.17
C ASP A 128 6.93 -17.77 24.20
N ALA A 129 7.79 -16.76 24.00
CA ALA A 129 8.87 -16.45 24.94
C ALA A 129 8.35 -16.08 26.35
N ALA A 130 7.27 -15.29 26.43
CA ALA A 130 6.68 -14.91 27.70
C ALA A 130 6.09 -16.11 28.45
N LEU A 131 5.45 -17.04 27.74
CA LEU A 131 4.89 -18.26 28.31
C LEU A 131 6.00 -19.21 28.80
N GLN A 132 7.08 -19.37 28.02
CA GLN A 132 8.22 -20.23 28.41
C GLN A 132 8.94 -19.69 29.63
N ASP A 133 9.12 -18.37 29.71
CA ASP A 133 9.81 -17.69 30.81
C ASP A 133 8.92 -17.45 32.06
N GLY A 134 7.60 -17.67 31.96
CA GLY A 134 6.63 -17.35 33.01
C GLY A 134 6.57 -15.83 33.31
N ARG A 135 6.76 -14.98 32.34
CA ARG A 135 6.80 -13.50 32.46
C ARG A 135 5.67 -12.82 31.71
N GLU A 136 5.46 -11.54 31.97
CA GLU A 136 4.57 -10.70 31.17
C GLU A 136 5.17 -10.40 29.78
N LEU A 137 4.31 -9.97 28.84
CA LEU A 137 4.71 -9.55 27.49
C LEU A 137 5.61 -8.30 27.54
N ARG A 138 6.64 -8.28 26.71
CA ARG A 138 7.54 -7.11 26.53
C ARG A 138 7.17 -6.37 25.26
N LEU A 139 6.16 -5.52 25.37
CA LEU A 139 5.54 -4.85 24.21
C LEU A 139 6.36 -3.67 23.67
N GLU A 140 7.32 -3.11 24.43
CA GLU A 140 8.12 -1.96 24.02
C GLU A 140 8.97 -2.25 22.77
N ALA A 141 9.63 -3.40 22.75
CA ALA A 141 10.47 -3.80 21.60
C ALA A 141 9.61 -4.12 20.37
N PHE A 142 8.47 -4.79 20.58
CA PHE A 142 7.48 -5.05 19.54
C PHE A 142 6.96 -3.73 18.94
N ASP A 143 6.48 -2.80 19.75
CA ASP A 143 5.94 -1.52 19.33
C ASP A 143 6.99 -0.67 18.60
N ALA A 144 8.24 -0.66 19.08
CA ALA A 144 9.35 0.03 18.44
C ALA A 144 9.60 -0.50 17.01
N ARG A 145 9.59 -1.82 16.81
CA ARG A 145 9.76 -2.44 15.49
C ARG A 145 8.59 -2.10 14.55
N LEU A 146 7.35 -2.20 15.04
CA LEU A 146 6.18 -1.82 14.26
C LEU A 146 6.22 -0.35 13.83
N LYS A 147 6.56 0.55 14.74
CA LYS A 147 6.70 1.99 14.42
C LYS A 147 7.70 2.24 13.29
N VAL A 148 8.83 1.55 13.28
CA VAL A 148 9.81 1.67 12.19
C VAL A 148 9.21 1.23 10.87
N ALA A 149 8.52 0.07 10.82
CA ALA A 149 7.92 -0.47 9.62
C ALA A 149 6.82 0.46 9.06
N TYR A 150 5.87 0.87 9.89
CA TYR A 150 4.80 1.80 9.49
C TYR A 150 5.36 3.15 9.02
N ARG A 151 6.34 3.72 9.74
CA ARG A 151 6.98 4.99 9.35
C ARG A 151 7.73 4.86 8.03
N THR A 152 8.37 3.72 7.75
CA THR A 152 9.05 3.48 6.48
C THR A 152 8.06 3.59 5.32
N PHE A 153 6.98 2.84 5.35
CA PHE A 153 5.95 2.90 4.31
C PHE A 153 5.28 4.27 4.24
N GLU A 154 4.94 4.88 5.38
CA GLU A 154 4.40 6.25 5.41
C GLU A 154 5.32 7.24 4.69
N GLN A 155 6.63 7.16 4.90
CA GLN A 155 7.60 8.02 4.24
C GLN A 155 7.65 7.80 2.73
N VAL A 156 7.52 6.57 2.24
CA VAL A 156 7.46 6.26 0.81
C VAL A 156 6.14 6.79 0.22
N ILE A 157 5.01 6.51 0.88
CA ILE A 157 3.67 6.94 0.46
C ILE A 157 3.60 8.46 0.37
N ARG A 158 4.04 9.19 1.40
CA ARG A 158 4.04 10.67 1.37
C ARG A 158 4.86 11.24 0.21
N ARG A 159 5.96 10.57 -0.16
CA ARG A 159 6.78 10.98 -1.30
C ARG A 159 6.16 10.62 -2.64
N PHE A 160 5.43 9.51 -2.71
CA PHE A 160 4.72 9.10 -3.92
C PHE A 160 3.79 10.21 -4.44
N TYR A 161 3.13 10.92 -3.53
CA TYR A 161 2.25 12.05 -3.87
C TYR A 161 3.00 13.37 -4.17
N ARG A 162 4.34 13.39 -4.11
CA ARG A 162 5.09 14.59 -4.51
C ARG A 162 5.28 14.61 -6.01
N PRO A 163 5.02 15.77 -6.68
CA PRO A 163 5.20 15.88 -8.12
C PRO A 163 6.61 15.44 -8.55
N GLY A 164 6.68 14.59 -9.56
CA GLY A 164 7.92 14.10 -10.15
C GLY A 164 8.68 13.05 -9.34
N TRP A 165 8.33 12.79 -8.08
CA TRP A 165 9.09 11.84 -7.26
C TRP A 165 8.97 10.41 -7.80
N ALA A 166 7.77 9.95 -8.10
CA ALA A 166 7.55 8.60 -8.62
C ALA A 166 8.30 8.37 -9.94
N GLN A 167 8.25 9.35 -10.86
CA GLN A 167 8.97 9.31 -12.12
C GLN A 167 10.49 9.22 -11.90
N ASN A 168 11.03 10.08 -11.04
CA ASN A 168 12.47 10.12 -10.76
C ASN A 168 12.96 8.88 -10.02
N VAL A 169 12.11 8.28 -9.16
CA VAL A 169 12.50 7.11 -8.36
C VAL A 169 12.25 5.81 -9.10
N PHE A 170 11.12 5.65 -9.77
CA PHE A 170 10.76 4.37 -10.40
C PHE A 170 11.17 4.28 -11.87
N LEU A 171 11.07 5.38 -12.63
CA LEU A 171 11.28 5.39 -14.09
C LEU A 171 12.66 5.88 -14.52
N ALA A 172 13.53 6.35 -13.61
CA ALA A 172 14.91 6.72 -13.98
C ALA A 172 15.68 5.49 -14.47
N GLU A 173 16.35 5.61 -15.61
CA GLU A 173 17.06 4.52 -16.29
C GLU A 173 18.37 4.15 -15.59
N ASP A 174 19.12 5.15 -15.10
CA ASP A 174 20.46 4.99 -14.54
C ASP A 174 20.47 4.92 -12.99
N LYS A 175 19.87 3.88 -12.43
CA LYS A 175 19.96 3.64 -10.98
C LYS A 175 21.13 2.71 -10.68
N PRO A 176 21.97 3.02 -9.66
CA PRO A 176 22.92 2.05 -9.16
C PRO A 176 22.20 0.76 -8.71
N ASP A 177 22.70 -0.39 -9.11
CA ASP A 177 22.15 -1.71 -8.77
C ASP A 177 21.87 -1.90 -7.28
N ARG A 178 22.73 -1.31 -6.45
CA ARG A 178 22.55 -1.36 -5.01
C ARG A 178 21.29 -0.62 -4.57
N LEU A 179 21.09 0.60 -5.08
CA LEU A 179 19.89 1.40 -4.76
C LEU A 179 18.63 0.67 -5.20
N LEU A 180 18.65 0.11 -6.40
CA LEU A 180 17.52 -0.68 -6.92
C LEU A 180 17.19 -1.86 -6.00
N ARG A 181 18.18 -2.62 -5.55
CA ARG A 181 17.97 -3.75 -4.61
C ARG A 181 17.42 -3.27 -3.26
N GLU A 182 17.96 -2.20 -2.69
CA GLU A 182 17.51 -1.65 -1.40
C GLU A 182 16.07 -1.14 -1.48
N MET A 183 15.70 -0.47 -2.58
CA MET A 183 14.32 -0.03 -2.85
C MET A 183 13.37 -1.21 -3.01
N THR A 184 13.74 -2.18 -3.83
CA THR A 184 12.94 -3.39 -4.07
C THR A 184 12.72 -4.17 -2.76
N SER A 185 13.74 -4.30 -1.92
CA SER A 185 13.65 -4.94 -0.61
C SER A 185 12.59 -4.25 0.27
N VAL A 186 12.65 -2.93 0.40
CA VAL A 186 11.65 -2.17 1.19
C VAL A 186 10.24 -2.32 0.61
N LEU A 187 10.08 -2.18 -0.71
CA LEU A 187 8.77 -2.26 -1.35
C LEU A 187 8.18 -3.69 -1.30
N ALA A 188 9.05 -4.71 -1.27
CA ALA A 188 8.66 -6.10 -1.04
C ALA A 188 8.30 -6.41 0.44
N GLY A 189 8.41 -5.42 1.34
CA GLY A 189 8.01 -5.57 2.73
C GLY A 189 9.16 -5.86 3.73
N ASP A 190 10.41 -5.92 3.26
CA ASP A 190 11.57 -6.12 4.12
C ASP A 190 11.98 -4.79 4.79
N VAL A 191 11.16 -4.35 5.74
CA VAL A 191 11.34 -3.10 6.50
C VAL A 191 11.77 -3.36 7.95
N TRP A 192 12.19 -4.59 8.25
CA TRP A 192 12.47 -5.08 9.61
C TRP A 192 13.96 -5.17 9.92
N ARG A 193 14.81 -4.88 8.92
CA ARG A 193 16.26 -4.93 9.00
C ARG A 193 16.84 -3.52 9.18
N ASP A 194 18.00 -3.44 9.84
CA ASP A 194 18.66 -2.16 10.13
C ASP A 194 19.74 -1.80 9.09
N ASP A 195 20.06 -2.69 8.15
CA ASP A 195 21.16 -2.54 7.19
C ASP A 195 20.76 -1.96 5.82
N ASN A 196 19.47 -1.69 5.60
CA ASN A 196 18.97 -1.07 4.36
C ASN A 196 19.19 0.45 4.40
N ARG A 197 20.15 0.94 3.59
CA ARG A 197 20.53 2.37 3.57
C ARG A 197 19.44 3.26 2.99
N TRP A 198 18.68 2.76 2.01
CA TRP A 198 17.57 3.52 1.47
C TRP A 198 16.46 3.73 2.52
N GLN A 199 16.13 2.69 3.28
CA GLN A 199 15.22 2.80 4.41
C GLN A 199 15.73 3.80 5.45
N ALA A 200 17.01 3.71 5.82
CA ALA A 200 17.61 4.64 6.77
C ALA A 200 17.53 6.11 6.29
N ALA A 201 17.79 6.34 4.99
CA ALA A 201 17.67 7.68 4.39
C ALA A 201 16.20 8.18 4.39
N LEU A 202 15.23 7.30 4.12
CA LEU A 202 13.80 7.64 4.22
C LEU A 202 13.41 8.10 5.61
N LEU A 203 13.89 7.41 6.65
CA LEU A 203 13.54 7.70 8.05
C LEU A 203 14.23 8.95 8.60
N GLN A 204 15.43 9.29 8.09
CA GLN A 204 16.21 10.48 8.48
C GLN A 204 15.73 11.75 7.78
N ALA A 205 15.21 11.64 6.56
CA ALA A 205 14.75 12.79 5.81
C ALA A 205 13.53 13.43 6.49
N ARG A 206 13.70 14.69 6.92
CA ARG A 206 12.57 15.51 7.41
C ARG A 206 11.57 15.68 6.27
N GLY A 207 10.32 15.38 6.55
CA GLY A 207 9.22 15.40 5.58
C GLY A 207 8.88 16.78 5.04
#